data_5b65056ea860b6f33c6db4bf18c02f35
#
_entry.id   5b65056ea860b6f33c6db4bf18c02f35
#
_cell.length_a   1.000
_cell.length_b   1.000
_cell.length_c   1.000
_cell.angle_alpha   90.00
_cell.angle_beta   90.00
_cell.angle_gamma   90.00
#
_symmetry.space_group_name_H-M   'P 1'
#
loop_
_entity.id
_entity.type
_entity.pdbx_description
1 polymer ?
#
loop_
_entity_poly.entity_id
_entity_poly.type
_entity_poly.pdbx_seq_one_letter_code
_entity_poly.pdbx_strand_id
1 'polypeptide(L)' 'MSSKPPLPIGAGWEVLYAEALNETKRGRRKWLIEQTEEAITARCRSLGSARDADETRRMADAICNLSLLRREAS' A
#
# COMPACT_ATOMS: atom_id res chain seq x y z
N MET A 1 -20.25 -16.75 2.57
CA MET A 1 -20.08 -15.36 2.87
C MET A 1 -18.69 -15.04 3.21
N SER A 2 -18.04 -14.33 2.38
CA SER A 2 -16.68 -14.00 2.63
C SER A 2 -16.56 -12.54 2.96
N SER A 3 -16.87 -12.19 4.16
CA SER A 3 -16.49 -10.87 4.57
C SER A 3 -15.02 -10.95 4.92
N LYS A 4 -14.23 -10.19 4.22
CA LYS A 4 -12.84 -10.08 4.58
C LYS A 4 -12.75 -9.48 5.96
N PRO A 5 -11.93 -10.04 6.84
CA PRO A 5 -11.73 -9.42 8.14
C PRO A 5 -11.15 -8.03 7.94
N PRO A 6 -11.48 -7.09 8.82
CA PRO A 6 -10.88 -5.77 8.75
C PRO A 6 -9.37 -5.91 8.86
N LEU A 7 -8.65 -5.06 8.12
CA LEU A 7 -7.19 -5.07 8.21
C LEU A 7 -6.79 -4.79 9.65
N PRO A 8 -5.89 -5.59 10.21
CA PRO A 8 -5.46 -5.35 11.58
C PRO A 8 -4.79 -3.98 11.69
N ILE A 9 -5.13 -3.28 12.74
CA ILE A 9 -4.52 -1.99 13.01
C ILE A 9 -3.03 -2.23 13.22
N GLY A 10 -2.20 -1.57 12.44
CA GLY A 10 -0.77 -1.76 12.53
C GLY A 10 -0.18 -2.71 11.52
N ALA A 11 -1.02 -3.42 10.76
CA ALA A 11 -0.52 -4.24 9.66
C ALA A 11 0.08 -3.39 8.55
N GLY A 12 -0.28 -2.14 8.56
CA GLY A 12 0.37 -1.17 7.75
C GLY A 12 0.14 -1.32 6.26
N TRP A 13 0.90 -0.56 5.55
CA TRP A 13 0.81 -0.48 4.11
C TRP A 13 1.27 -1.76 3.41
N GLU A 14 2.08 -2.57 4.09
CA GLU A 14 2.64 -3.78 3.48
C GLU A 14 1.59 -4.79 3.08
N VAL A 15 0.57 -4.95 3.91
CA VAL A 15 -0.53 -5.87 3.62
C VAL A 15 -1.33 -5.37 2.43
N LEU A 16 -1.64 -4.09 2.41
CA LEU A 16 -2.37 -3.49 1.30
C LEU A 16 -1.58 -3.59 0.00
N TYR A 17 -0.28 -3.38 0.10
CA TYR A 17 0.60 -3.47 -1.05
C TYR A 17 0.58 -4.89 -1.64
N ALA A 18 0.71 -5.89 -0.79
CA ALA A 18 0.67 -7.27 -1.25
C ALA A 18 -0.67 -7.61 -1.92
N GLU A 19 -1.77 -7.12 -1.36
CA GLU A 19 -3.07 -7.33 -1.95
C GLU A 19 -3.21 -6.64 -3.30
N ALA A 20 -2.66 -5.43 -3.43
CA ALA A 20 -2.70 -4.72 -4.69
C ALA A 20 -1.92 -5.47 -5.78
N LEU A 21 -0.79 -6.04 -5.42
CA LEU A 21 0.02 -6.80 -6.37
C LEU A 21 -0.68 -8.08 -6.84
N ASN A 22 -1.49 -8.67 -5.99
CA ASN A 22 -2.17 -9.92 -6.31
C ASN A 22 -3.57 -9.72 -6.89
N GLU A 23 -4.09 -8.51 -6.90
CA GLU A 23 -5.44 -8.25 -7.38
C GLU A 23 -5.47 -8.22 -8.90
N THR A 24 -6.42 -8.93 -9.49
CA THR A 24 -6.55 -9.01 -10.94
C THR A 24 -7.62 -8.09 -11.50
N LYS A 25 -8.59 -7.68 -10.69
CA LYS A 25 -9.66 -6.80 -11.13
C LYS A 25 -9.19 -5.36 -11.11
N ARG A 26 -9.31 -4.66 -12.24
CA ARG A 26 -8.82 -3.30 -12.38
C ARG A 26 -9.39 -2.33 -11.36
N GLY A 27 -10.69 -2.33 -11.19
CA GLY A 27 -11.33 -1.40 -10.26
C GLY A 27 -10.86 -1.60 -8.83
N ARG A 28 -10.78 -2.86 -8.43
CA ARG A 28 -10.35 -3.17 -7.08
C ARG A 28 -8.87 -2.89 -6.90
N ARG A 29 -8.07 -3.16 -7.93
CA ARG A 29 -6.64 -2.87 -7.89
C ARG A 29 -6.40 -1.38 -7.70
N LYS A 30 -7.12 -0.55 -8.44
CA LYS A 30 -7.00 0.89 -8.32
C LYS A 30 -7.33 1.34 -6.90
N TRP A 31 -8.40 0.82 -6.33
CA TRP A 31 -8.77 1.14 -4.97
C TRP A 31 -7.68 0.73 -3.99
N LEU A 32 -7.13 -0.48 -4.15
CA LEU A 32 -6.05 -0.96 -3.29
C LEU A 32 -4.80 -0.11 -3.42
N ILE A 33 -4.48 0.34 -4.63
CA ILE A 33 -3.35 1.22 -4.86
C ILE A 33 -3.54 2.52 -4.07
N GLU A 34 -4.72 3.10 -4.14
CA GLU A 34 -5.02 4.33 -3.41
C GLU A 34 -4.93 4.13 -1.91
N GLN A 35 -5.48 3.03 -1.41
CA GLN A 35 -5.41 2.72 0.01
C GLN A 35 -3.99 2.50 0.48
N THR A 36 -3.17 1.84 -0.34
CA THR A 36 -1.77 1.62 -0.01
C THR A 36 -1.01 2.94 0.06
N GLU A 37 -1.24 3.82 -0.90
CA GLU A 37 -0.59 5.13 -0.91
C GLU A 37 -0.96 5.95 0.32
N GLU A 38 -2.22 5.93 0.71
CA GLU A 38 -2.66 6.61 1.91
C GLU A 38 -2.01 6.03 3.16
N ALA A 39 -1.93 4.72 3.23
CA ALA A 39 -1.32 4.05 4.37
C ALA A 39 0.17 4.39 4.46
N ILE A 40 0.86 4.43 3.33
CA ILE A 40 2.27 4.81 3.29
C ILE A 40 2.46 6.24 3.76
N THR A 41 1.61 7.15 3.30
CA THR A 41 1.67 8.55 3.70
C THR A 41 1.46 8.69 5.21
N ALA A 42 0.46 7.98 5.73
CA ALA A 42 0.18 8.01 7.16
C ALA A 42 1.34 7.45 7.97
N ARG A 43 1.95 6.39 7.47
CA ARG A 43 3.12 5.80 8.14
C ARG A 43 4.29 6.75 8.16
N CYS A 44 4.54 7.45 7.05
CA CYS A 44 5.61 8.43 6.98
C CYS A 44 5.42 9.55 8.00
N ARG A 45 4.19 10.02 8.15
CA ARG A 45 3.88 11.05 9.13
C ARG A 45 4.08 10.55 10.55
N SER A 46 3.69 9.31 10.79
CA SER A 46 3.80 8.70 12.12
C SER A 46 5.26 8.52 12.53
N LEU A 47 6.13 8.18 11.59
CA LEU A 47 7.54 7.97 11.88
C LEU A 47 8.26 9.27 12.22
N GLY A 48 7.87 10.36 11.58
CA GLY A 48 8.50 11.66 11.85
C GLY A 48 10.01 11.60 11.72
N SER A 49 10.71 12.01 12.78
CA SER A 49 12.17 12.01 12.78
C SER A 49 12.76 10.64 13.15
N ALA A 50 11.95 9.70 13.58
CA ALA A 50 12.41 8.37 13.96
C ALA A 50 12.30 7.41 12.78
N ARG A 51 12.77 7.81 11.62
CA ARG A 51 12.65 7.01 10.42
C ARG A 51 13.57 5.80 10.43
N ASP A 52 12.98 4.66 10.14
CA ASP A 52 13.72 3.45 9.86
C ASP A 52 14.13 3.51 8.39
N ALA A 53 15.43 3.50 8.13
CA ALA A 53 15.93 3.59 6.76
C ALA A 53 15.45 2.44 5.89
N ASP A 54 15.36 1.24 6.45
CA ASP A 54 14.90 0.07 5.70
C ASP A 54 13.44 0.20 5.32
N GLU A 55 12.61 0.63 6.25
CA GLU A 55 11.19 0.81 5.96
C GLU A 55 10.97 1.93 4.96
N THR A 56 11.72 3.02 5.10
CA THR A 56 11.62 4.15 4.17
C THR A 56 11.95 3.69 2.75
N ARG A 57 12.97 2.88 2.61
CA ARG A 57 13.38 2.36 1.32
C ARG A 57 12.28 1.47 0.72
N ARG A 58 11.71 0.59 1.53
CA ARG A 58 10.63 -0.28 1.07
C ARG A 58 9.40 0.51 0.66
N MET A 59 9.08 1.58 1.39
CA MET A 59 7.97 2.45 1.03
C MET A 59 8.22 3.16 -0.29
N ALA A 60 9.43 3.62 -0.52
CA ALA A 60 9.79 4.27 -1.78
C ALA A 60 9.67 3.30 -2.95
N ASP A 61 10.16 2.07 -2.78
CA ASP A 61 10.04 1.04 -3.80
C ASP A 61 8.58 0.72 -4.07
N ALA A 62 7.78 0.63 -3.02
CA ALA A 62 6.35 0.33 -3.17
C ALA A 62 5.64 1.43 -3.95
N ILE A 63 5.96 2.68 -3.66
CA ILE A 63 5.34 3.80 -4.38
C ILE A 63 5.70 3.76 -5.86
N CYS A 64 6.95 3.47 -6.18
CA CYS A 64 7.37 3.33 -7.57
C CYS A 64 6.60 2.22 -8.28
N ASN A 65 6.48 1.06 -7.63
CA ASN A 65 5.75 -0.06 -8.20
C ASN A 65 4.26 0.24 -8.34
N LEU A 66 3.68 0.93 -7.36
CA LEU A 66 2.27 1.31 -7.43
C LEU A 66 2.01 2.27 -8.58
N SER A 67 2.94 3.16 -8.85
CA SER A 67 2.83 4.07 -9.98
C SER A 67 2.79 3.31 -11.30
N LEU A 68 3.61 2.28 -11.42
CA LEU A 68 3.61 1.43 -12.61
C LEU A 68 2.30 0.66 -12.73
N LEU A 69 1.80 0.12 -11.63
CA LEU A 69 0.52 -0.59 -11.63
C LEU A 69 -0.62 0.33 -12.03
N ARG A 70 -0.58 1.57 -11.57
CA ARG A 70 -1.61 2.56 -11.90
C ARG A 70 -1.61 2.85 -13.39
N ARG A 71 -0.45 2.95 -14.01
CA ARG A 71 -0.34 3.15 -15.45
C ARG A 71 -0.94 1.97 -16.22
N GLU A 72 -0.67 0.76 -15.77
CA GLU A 72 -1.19 -0.42 -16.42
C GLU A 72 -2.71 -0.52 -16.26
N ALA A 73 -3.25 -0.01 -15.15
CA ALA A 73 -4.67 -0.06 -14.88
C ALA A 73 -5.48 1.03 -15.58
N SER A 74 -4.84 2.05 -16.08
CA SER A 74 -5.54 3.18 -16.71
C SER A 74 -5.83 2.96 -18.20
#